data_7388fc5bbf1e31cced1156091721bfe0
#
_entry.id   7388fc5bbf1e31cced1156091721bfe0
#
_cell.length_a   1.000
_cell.length_b   1.000
_cell.length_c   1.000
_cell.angle_alpha   90.00
_cell.angle_beta   90.00
_cell.angle_gamma   90.00
#
_symmetry.space_group_name_H-M   'P 1'
#
loop_
_entity.id
_entity.type
_entity.pdbx_description
1 polymer ?
#
loop_
_entity_poly.entity_id
_entity_poly.type
_entity_poly.pdbx_seq_one_letter_code
_entity_poly.pdbx_strand_id
1 'polypeptide(L)'
;MPGCPRRQDVFSVTLLLMVVATLATAQTPDASSLVVQSTVLPKAMPRHAYGFQFRALNGTLPLKWTVVDGDMAAGVKLSPSGLLAGSPLVAGTFRFTVSVTDSSTPPQTATRQVILRVLKPLSLEWETYPKVLGNRIDGKVVVSNGTDDDFDFTLVVLAVAENGRATAIGYQRLSLNAGVESLEIPFGETLPRGGYTVHVDAVAEVPEKEAIYRVRLQTKQDLQVSVGP
;
A
#
# COMPACT_ATOMS: atom_id res chain seq x y z
N MET A 1 97.99 13.03 34.50
CA MET A 1 97.38 14.05 35.38
C MET A 1 96.02 14.37 34.86
N PRO A 2 95.02 14.53 35.72
CA PRO A 2 93.64 14.01 35.49
C PRO A 2 92.70 15.09 35.05
N GLY A 3 91.70 14.69 34.29
CA GLY A 3 90.56 15.51 33.98
C GLY A 3 89.27 14.74 34.23
N CYS A 4 88.56 15.19 35.22
CA CYS A 4 87.28 14.65 35.66
C CYS A 4 86.16 15.03 34.66
N PRO A 5 85.29 14.15 34.23
CA PRO A 5 84.09 14.52 33.50
C PRO A 5 82.88 14.67 34.42
N ARG A 6 82.17 15.71 34.19
CA ARG A 6 80.95 16.20 34.82
C ARG A 6 79.77 15.37 34.47
N ARG A 7 79.03 14.85 35.41
CA ARG A 7 77.70 14.20 35.23
C ARG A 7 76.69 15.22 34.77
N GLN A 8 75.95 14.88 33.71
CA GLN A 8 74.71 15.55 33.34
C GLN A 8 73.56 14.61 33.70
N ASP A 9 72.71 15.07 34.59
CA ASP A 9 71.46 14.40 34.97
C ASP A 9 70.39 14.67 33.91
N VAL A 10 69.97 13.61 33.26
CA VAL A 10 68.82 13.68 32.29
C VAL A 10 67.58 13.27 33.05
N PHE A 11 66.78 14.27 33.40
CA PHE A 11 65.42 14.02 33.91
C PHE A 11 64.51 13.46 32.76
N SER A 12 64.21 12.17 32.82
CA SER A 12 63.22 11.52 31.97
C SER A 12 61.87 11.76 32.58
N VAL A 13 61.08 12.66 31.95
CA VAL A 13 59.71 12.89 32.29
C VAL A 13 58.87 11.85 31.54
N THR A 14 58.44 10.81 32.23
CA THR A 14 57.53 9.80 31.69
C THR A 14 56.10 10.35 31.76
N LEU A 15 55.57 10.78 30.63
CA LEU A 15 54.16 11.21 30.47
C LEU A 15 53.25 9.97 30.42
N LEU A 16 52.61 9.67 31.54
CA LEU A 16 51.61 8.59 31.64
C LEU A 16 50.31 9.04 31.00
N LEU A 17 50.07 8.61 29.76
CA LEU A 17 48.79 8.83 29.03
C LEU A 17 47.74 7.87 29.61
N MET A 18 46.84 8.37 30.47
CA MET A 18 45.64 7.64 30.88
C MET A 18 44.62 7.65 29.73
N VAL A 19 44.51 6.56 28.99
CA VAL A 19 43.41 6.32 28.07
C VAL A 19 42.20 5.89 28.89
N VAL A 20 41.28 6.83 29.09
CA VAL A 20 39.96 6.51 29.65
C VAL A 20 39.13 5.87 28.52
N ALA A 21 39.11 4.55 28.44
CA ALA A 21 38.20 3.82 27.59
C ALA A 21 36.76 3.94 28.14
N THR A 22 35.96 4.82 27.60
CA THR A 22 34.51 4.83 27.83
C THR A 22 33.92 3.58 27.17
N LEU A 23 33.65 2.55 27.96
CA LEU A 23 32.84 1.42 27.56
C LEU A 23 31.40 1.94 27.31
N ALA A 24 31.05 2.18 26.05
CA ALA A 24 29.65 2.31 25.65
C ALA A 24 29.01 0.94 25.87
N THR A 25 28.28 0.78 26.95
CA THR A 25 27.42 -0.37 27.18
C THR A 25 26.29 -0.28 26.12
N ALA A 26 26.41 -1.06 25.05
CA ALA A 26 25.27 -1.33 24.17
C ALA A 26 24.20 -2.01 25.06
N GLN A 27 23.15 -1.27 25.41
CA GLN A 27 22.00 -1.85 26.07
C GLN A 27 21.36 -2.83 25.09
N THR A 28 21.60 -4.13 25.30
CA THR A 28 20.73 -5.16 24.70
C THR A 28 19.32 -4.88 25.18
N PRO A 29 18.31 -4.87 24.27
CA PRO A 29 16.93 -4.69 24.69
C PRO A 29 16.62 -5.78 25.71
N ASP A 30 16.21 -5.35 26.90
CA ASP A 30 15.88 -6.23 28.01
C ASP A 30 14.79 -7.19 27.52
N ALA A 31 15.01 -8.51 27.65
CA ALA A 31 14.10 -9.55 27.18
C ALA A 31 12.70 -9.48 27.86
N SER A 32 12.56 -8.60 28.83
CA SER A 32 11.32 -8.32 29.58
C SER A 32 10.57 -7.05 29.12
N SER A 33 11.08 -6.28 28.15
CA SER A 33 10.43 -5.06 27.72
C SER A 33 9.13 -5.35 26.92
N LEU A 34 8.09 -4.54 27.17
CA LEU A 34 6.84 -4.61 26.42
C LEU A 34 7.06 -4.32 24.93
N VAL A 35 6.61 -5.20 24.05
CA VAL A 35 6.79 -5.06 22.58
C VAL A 35 5.49 -5.34 21.84
N VAL A 36 5.13 -4.50 20.86
CA VAL A 36 4.04 -4.78 19.92
C VAL A 36 4.47 -5.86 18.92
N GLN A 37 3.85 -7.02 18.97
CA GLN A 37 4.21 -8.19 18.15
C GLN A 37 3.75 -8.04 16.69
N SER A 38 2.58 -7.46 16.46
CA SER A 38 1.95 -7.39 15.14
C SER A 38 2.52 -6.23 14.33
N THR A 39 2.98 -6.50 13.13
CA THR A 39 3.64 -5.48 12.27
C THR A 39 2.98 -5.32 10.91
N VAL A 40 2.30 -6.34 10.42
CA VAL A 40 1.64 -6.33 9.10
C VAL A 40 0.15 -6.55 9.29
N LEU A 41 -0.63 -5.58 8.81
CA LEU A 41 -2.08 -5.68 8.79
C LEU A 41 -2.53 -6.37 7.49
N PRO A 42 -3.48 -7.31 7.54
CA PRO A 42 -4.14 -7.83 6.34
C PRO A 42 -4.74 -6.70 5.51
N LYS A 43 -4.83 -6.89 4.19
CA LYS A 43 -5.53 -5.97 3.31
C LYS A 43 -7.00 -5.89 3.71
N ALA A 44 -7.61 -4.73 3.55
CA ALA A 44 -9.04 -4.52 3.74
C ALA A 44 -9.70 -4.12 2.41
N MET A 45 -11.02 -4.28 2.32
CA MET A 45 -11.81 -3.83 1.18
C MET A 45 -12.85 -2.79 1.64
N PRO A 46 -13.15 -1.77 0.81
CA PRO A 46 -14.16 -0.78 1.16
C PRO A 46 -15.53 -1.44 1.42
N ARG A 47 -16.18 -1.02 2.48
CA ARG A 47 -17.52 -1.47 2.91
C ARG A 47 -17.63 -2.96 3.27
N HIS A 48 -16.52 -3.67 3.40
CA HIS A 48 -16.48 -5.04 3.92
C HIS A 48 -16.03 -5.03 5.37
N ALA A 49 -16.52 -6.01 6.13
CA ALA A 49 -16.13 -6.18 7.52
C ALA A 49 -14.63 -6.48 7.61
N TYR A 50 -13.95 -5.77 8.50
CA TYR A 50 -12.53 -5.93 8.79
C TYR A 50 -12.34 -6.16 10.26
N GLY A 51 -11.42 -7.07 10.62
CA GLY A 51 -11.06 -7.35 12.00
C GLY A 51 -9.63 -7.82 12.11
N PHE A 52 -8.87 -7.21 13.03
CA PHE A 52 -7.50 -7.61 13.34
C PHE A 52 -7.22 -7.42 14.82
N GLN A 53 -6.72 -8.45 15.51
CA GLN A 53 -6.36 -8.39 16.92
C GLN A 53 -4.86 -8.09 17.07
N PHE A 54 -4.52 -6.91 17.59
CA PHE A 54 -3.14 -6.61 18.01
C PHE A 54 -2.73 -7.50 19.19
N ARG A 55 -1.45 -7.84 19.22
CA ARG A 55 -0.82 -8.59 20.29
C ARG A 55 0.46 -7.90 20.74
N ALA A 56 0.78 -8.01 22.02
CA ALA A 56 2.05 -7.58 22.60
C ALA A 56 2.72 -8.74 23.36
N LEU A 57 4.02 -8.65 23.50
CA LEU A 57 4.84 -9.57 24.27
C LEU A 57 5.35 -8.88 25.54
N ASN A 58 5.61 -9.66 26.57
CA ASN A 58 6.30 -9.27 27.81
C ASN A 58 5.58 -8.20 28.66
N GLY A 59 4.27 -7.97 28.44
CA GLY A 59 3.50 -7.00 29.24
C GLY A 59 2.72 -7.65 30.39
N THR A 60 2.55 -6.89 31.48
CA THR A 60 1.67 -7.26 32.59
C THR A 60 0.22 -6.93 32.23
N LEU A 61 -0.65 -7.94 32.31
CA LEU A 61 -2.10 -7.76 32.03
C LEU A 61 -2.80 -6.97 33.13
N PRO A 62 -3.88 -6.24 32.80
CA PRO A 62 -4.45 -6.00 31.47
C PRO A 62 -3.64 -5.01 30.64
N LEU A 63 -3.67 -5.21 29.30
CA LEU A 63 -3.08 -4.29 28.32
C LEU A 63 -4.13 -3.30 27.83
N LYS A 64 -3.74 -2.05 27.63
CA LYS A 64 -4.60 -1.00 27.08
C LYS A 64 -4.02 -0.45 25.79
N TRP A 65 -4.80 -0.53 24.72
CA TRP A 65 -4.42 -0.08 23.38
C TRP A 65 -5.06 1.25 23.02
N THR A 66 -4.29 2.11 22.34
CA THR A 66 -4.77 3.41 21.82
C THR A 66 -4.09 3.72 20.49
N VAL A 67 -4.68 4.60 19.69
CA VAL A 67 -4.00 5.24 18.56
C VAL A 67 -3.47 6.58 19.05
N VAL A 68 -2.19 6.83 18.82
CA VAL A 68 -1.49 8.03 19.34
C VAL A 68 -1.07 9.00 18.23
N ASP A 69 -1.04 8.55 16.98
CA ASP A 69 -0.64 9.39 15.85
C ASP A 69 -1.15 8.83 14.52
N GLY A 70 -1.29 9.69 13.51
CA GLY A 70 -1.66 9.34 12.15
C GLY A 70 -3.15 9.19 11.90
N ASP A 71 -3.48 8.84 10.65
CA ASP A 71 -4.86 8.76 10.16
C ASP A 71 -5.32 7.31 10.01
N MET A 72 -6.42 6.96 10.65
CA MET A 72 -7.10 5.69 10.47
C MET A 72 -8.12 5.76 9.33
N ALA A 73 -8.37 4.61 8.69
CA ALA A 73 -9.44 4.51 7.71
C ALA A 73 -10.80 4.83 8.36
N ALA A 74 -11.55 5.77 7.77
CA ALA A 74 -12.90 6.07 8.22
C ALA A 74 -13.76 4.79 8.24
N GLY A 75 -14.49 4.56 9.34
CA GLY A 75 -15.28 3.34 9.55
C GLY A 75 -14.53 2.21 10.27
N VAL A 76 -13.23 2.38 10.58
CA VAL A 76 -12.43 1.43 11.38
C VAL A 76 -12.08 2.07 12.72
N LYS A 77 -12.09 1.30 13.80
CA LYS A 77 -11.78 1.76 15.16
C LYS A 77 -10.89 0.74 15.88
N LEU A 78 -10.01 1.24 16.74
CA LEU A 78 -9.23 0.42 17.67
C LEU A 78 -9.92 0.41 19.05
N SER A 79 -10.23 -0.77 19.55
CA SER A 79 -10.74 -0.95 20.91
C SER A 79 -9.59 -0.89 21.94
N PRO A 80 -9.87 -0.57 23.22
CA PRO A 80 -8.87 -0.68 24.28
C PRO A 80 -8.32 -2.08 24.49
N SER A 81 -9.02 -3.13 24.07
CA SER A 81 -8.55 -4.52 24.11
C SER A 81 -7.62 -4.89 22.94
N GLY A 82 -7.35 -3.95 22.01
CA GLY A 82 -6.45 -4.15 20.87
C GLY A 82 -7.13 -4.74 19.62
N LEU A 83 -8.47 -4.80 19.58
CA LEU A 83 -9.20 -5.18 18.38
C LEU A 83 -9.35 -3.98 17.44
N LEU A 84 -8.74 -4.02 16.28
CA LEU A 84 -8.96 -3.10 15.18
C LEU A 84 -10.08 -3.66 14.32
N ALA A 85 -11.25 -3.02 14.33
CA ALA A 85 -12.43 -3.55 13.64
C ALA A 85 -13.30 -2.45 13.04
N GLY A 86 -14.13 -2.84 12.05
CA GLY A 86 -15.08 -1.97 11.38
C GLY A 86 -15.23 -2.29 9.90
N SER A 87 -15.76 -1.34 9.15
CA SER A 87 -15.87 -1.43 7.69
C SER A 87 -15.29 -0.15 7.09
N PRO A 88 -14.10 -0.17 6.49
CA PRO A 88 -13.50 1.02 5.91
C PRO A 88 -14.39 1.57 4.78
N LEU A 89 -14.58 2.88 4.73
CA LEU A 89 -15.51 3.49 3.77
C LEU A 89 -14.90 3.73 2.39
N VAL A 90 -13.59 4.01 2.34
CA VAL A 90 -12.88 4.39 1.11
C VAL A 90 -11.58 3.61 0.97
N ALA A 91 -11.19 3.36 -0.28
CA ALA A 91 -9.88 2.79 -0.59
C ALA A 91 -8.77 3.81 -0.32
N GLY A 92 -7.61 3.34 0.09
CA GLY A 92 -6.43 4.16 0.38
C GLY A 92 -5.41 3.43 1.24
N THR A 93 -4.30 4.09 1.48
CA THR A 93 -3.25 3.62 2.39
C THR A 93 -3.24 4.50 3.62
N PHE A 94 -3.58 3.92 4.76
CA PHE A 94 -3.70 4.62 6.04
C PHE A 94 -2.51 4.23 6.93
N ARG A 95 -1.79 5.24 7.43
CA ARG A 95 -0.65 5.07 8.32
C ARG A 95 -0.99 5.67 9.67
N PHE A 96 -0.87 4.86 10.72
CA PHE A 96 -1.12 5.32 12.09
C PHE A 96 -0.22 4.59 13.08
N THR A 97 -0.03 5.17 14.25
CA THR A 97 0.78 4.62 15.32
C THR A 97 -0.11 4.12 16.44
N VAL A 98 -0.02 2.83 16.73
CA VAL A 98 -0.66 2.23 17.90
C VAL A 98 0.28 2.26 19.09
N SER A 99 -0.30 2.46 20.26
CA SER A 99 0.38 2.40 21.56
C SER A 99 -0.30 1.35 22.43
N VAL A 100 0.50 0.55 23.11
CA VAL A 100 0.04 -0.36 24.16
C VAL A 100 0.71 0.02 25.48
N THR A 101 -0.08 0.08 26.55
CA THR A 101 0.40 0.29 27.91
C THR A 101 0.00 -0.91 28.75
N ASP A 102 0.89 -1.42 29.56
CA ASP A 102 0.66 -2.51 30.49
C ASP A 102 0.25 -2.02 31.90
N SER A 103 -0.02 -2.96 32.80
CA SER A 103 -0.42 -2.66 34.20
C SER A 103 0.72 -2.86 35.21
N SER A 104 1.97 -2.83 34.78
CA SER A 104 3.14 -2.89 35.68
C SER A 104 3.30 -1.59 36.46
N THR A 105 4.16 -1.63 37.51
CA THR A 105 4.48 -0.45 38.32
C THR A 105 6.00 -0.25 38.33
N PRO A 106 6.52 0.78 37.63
CA PRO A 106 5.82 1.75 36.78
C PRO A 106 5.29 1.10 35.49
N PRO A 107 4.20 1.65 34.87
CA PRO A 107 3.65 1.13 33.63
C PRO A 107 4.62 1.21 32.46
N GLN A 108 4.73 0.16 31.69
CA GLN A 108 5.49 0.14 30.45
C GLN A 108 4.59 0.53 29.27
N THR A 109 5.17 1.21 28.28
CA THR A 109 4.47 1.59 27.05
C THR A 109 5.34 1.24 25.84
N ALA A 110 4.71 0.64 24.83
CA ALA A 110 5.33 0.37 23.54
C ALA A 110 4.48 0.96 22.40
N THR A 111 5.13 1.48 21.38
CA THR A 111 4.48 2.07 20.22
C THR A 111 4.92 1.37 18.93
N ARG A 112 4.01 1.34 17.94
CA ARG A 112 4.32 0.80 16.61
C ARG A 112 3.56 1.52 15.53
N GLN A 113 4.26 1.99 14.49
CA GLN A 113 3.62 2.45 13.28
C GLN A 113 3.16 1.24 12.45
N VAL A 114 1.93 1.30 11.96
CA VAL A 114 1.30 0.27 11.13
C VAL A 114 0.67 0.90 9.89
N ILE A 115 0.50 0.08 8.85
CA ILE A 115 -0.08 0.50 7.59
C ILE A 115 -1.28 -0.41 7.29
N LEU A 116 -2.46 0.19 7.17
CA LEU A 116 -3.65 -0.47 6.67
C LEU A 116 -3.86 -0.09 5.20
N ARG A 117 -3.81 -1.08 4.31
CA ARG A 117 -4.13 -0.92 2.90
C ARG A 117 -5.58 -1.32 2.66
N VAL A 118 -6.39 -0.39 2.21
CA VAL A 118 -7.79 -0.61 1.81
C VAL A 118 -7.84 -0.58 0.28
N LEU A 119 -7.98 -1.72 -0.36
CA LEU A 119 -7.90 -1.89 -1.81
C LEU A 119 -9.29 -2.17 -2.39
N LYS A 120 -9.59 -1.60 -3.55
CA LYS A 120 -10.78 -2.00 -4.32
C LYS A 120 -10.57 -3.43 -4.83
N PRO A 121 -11.58 -4.31 -4.77
CA PRO A 121 -11.44 -5.67 -5.31
C PRO A 121 -10.98 -5.67 -6.77
N LEU A 122 -11.65 -4.90 -7.61
CA LEU A 122 -11.29 -4.65 -9.00
C LEU A 122 -11.20 -3.14 -9.22
N SER A 123 -10.12 -2.66 -9.82
CA SER A 123 -10.00 -1.28 -10.28
C SER A 123 -9.72 -1.23 -11.77
N LEU A 124 -10.22 -0.17 -12.40
CA LEU A 124 -10.07 0.12 -13.81
C LEU A 124 -9.89 1.63 -13.97
N GLU A 125 -8.81 2.03 -14.59
CA GLU A 125 -8.47 3.44 -14.80
C GLU A 125 -7.92 3.67 -16.20
N TRP A 126 -8.00 4.91 -16.70
CA TRP A 126 -7.35 5.27 -17.95
C TRP A 126 -5.84 5.40 -17.72
N GLU A 127 -5.05 4.56 -18.34
CA GLU A 127 -3.60 4.78 -18.47
C GLU A 127 -3.32 5.80 -19.58
N THR A 128 -3.90 5.57 -20.73
CA THR A 128 -3.93 6.53 -21.82
C THR A 128 -5.38 6.81 -22.19
N TYR A 129 -5.82 8.05 -21.96
CA TYR A 129 -7.17 8.46 -22.34
C TYR A 129 -7.38 8.29 -23.85
N PRO A 130 -8.53 7.78 -24.29
CA PRO A 130 -8.80 7.52 -25.71
C PRO A 130 -8.57 8.74 -26.58
N LYS A 131 -7.87 8.55 -27.69
CA LYS A 131 -7.54 9.60 -28.68
C LYS A 131 -7.89 9.15 -30.07
N VAL A 132 -8.26 10.13 -30.91
CA VAL A 132 -8.45 9.91 -32.34
C VAL A 132 -7.12 10.16 -33.06
N LEU A 133 -6.68 9.18 -33.82
CA LEU A 133 -5.50 9.25 -34.71
C LEU A 133 -5.97 8.94 -36.15
N GLY A 134 -6.24 9.97 -36.94
CA GLY A 134 -6.87 9.84 -38.26
C GLY A 134 -8.30 9.30 -38.14
N ASN A 135 -8.54 8.10 -38.65
CA ASN A 135 -9.82 7.40 -38.55
C ASN A 135 -9.85 6.28 -37.48
N ARG A 136 -8.82 6.25 -36.61
CA ARG A 136 -8.68 5.24 -35.56
C ARG A 136 -8.83 5.86 -34.17
N ILE A 137 -9.50 5.16 -33.26
CA ILE A 137 -9.48 5.48 -31.82
C ILE A 137 -8.56 4.50 -31.14
N ASP A 138 -7.56 5.02 -30.42
CA ASP A 138 -6.63 4.25 -29.61
C ASP A 138 -6.63 4.72 -28.16
N GLY A 139 -6.44 3.80 -27.23
CA GLY A 139 -6.31 4.09 -25.81
C GLY A 139 -5.73 2.90 -25.05
N LYS A 140 -5.54 3.09 -23.74
CA LYS A 140 -5.06 2.06 -22.85
C LYS A 140 -5.73 2.19 -21.50
N VAL A 141 -6.12 1.08 -20.91
CA VAL A 141 -6.56 1.01 -19.52
C VAL A 141 -5.57 0.27 -18.67
N VAL A 142 -5.56 0.57 -17.38
CA VAL A 142 -4.86 -0.20 -16.37
C VAL A 142 -5.89 -0.85 -15.45
N VAL A 143 -5.65 -2.13 -15.16
CA VAL A 143 -6.51 -2.97 -14.33
C VAL A 143 -5.71 -3.47 -13.13
N SER A 144 -6.33 -3.51 -11.94
CA SER A 144 -5.72 -4.06 -10.73
C SER A 144 -6.68 -5.02 -10.03
N ASN A 145 -6.12 -6.09 -9.46
CA ASN A 145 -6.82 -7.03 -8.57
C ASN A 145 -6.32 -6.80 -7.13
N GLY A 146 -7.16 -6.18 -6.30
CA GLY A 146 -6.83 -5.90 -4.89
C GLY A 146 -7.14 -7.06 -3.93
N THR A 147 -7.66 -8.18 -4.44
CA THR A 147 -8.00 -9.36 -3.63
C THR A 147 -6.85 -10.36 -3.56
N ASP A 148 -7.02 -11.39 -2.76
CA ASP A 148 -6.10 -12.53 -2.68
C ASP A 148 -6.57 -13.72 -3.54
N ASP A 149 -7.57 -13.51 -4.41
CA ASP A 149 -8.13 -14.51 -5.33
C ASP A 149 -7.77 -14.18 -6.78
N ASP A 150 -7.52 -15.20 -7.58
CA ASP A 150 -7.40 -15.05 -9.03
C ASP A 150 -8.77 -14.81 -9.65
N PHE A 151 -8.83 -13.96 -10.66
CA PHE A 151 -10.07 -13.63 -11.37
C PHE A 151 -10.13 -14.26 -12.76
N ASP A 152 -11.29 -14.84 -13.12
CA ASP A 152 -11.69 -14.95 -14.51
C ASP A 152 -12.09 -13.56 -14.97
N PHE A 153 -11.18 -12.88 -15.67
CA PHE A 153 -11.33 -11.48 -16.05
C PHE A 153 -11.72 -11.34 -17.51
N THR A 154 -12.73 -10.48 -17.75
CA THR A 154 -13.18 -10.10 -19.09
C THR A 154 -13.27 -8.58 -19.20
N LEU A 155 -12.63 -8.04 -20.23
CA LEU A 155 -12.68 -6.63 -20.61
C LEU A 155 -13.36 -6.50 -21.98
N VAL A 156 -14.31 -5.58 -22.08
CA VAL A 156 -14.95 -5.19 -23.34
C VAL A 156 -14.81 -3.68 -23.50
N VAL A 157 -14.34 -3.24 -24.66
CA VAL A 157 -14.26 -1.81 -25.00
C VAL A 157 -15.12 -1.55 -26.22
N LEU A 158 -16.07 -0.64 -26.08
CA LEU A 158 -17.05 -0.28 -27.14
C LEU A 158 -16.89 1.19 -27.51
N ALA A 159 -16.85 1.47 -28.78
CA ALA A 159 -17.12 2.80 -29.32
C ALA A 159 -18.60 2.89 -29.67
N VAL A 160 -19.34 3.76 -29.01
CA VAL A 160 -20.77 3.97 -29.18
C VAL A 160 -20.97 5.25 -29.95
N ALA A 161 -21.54 5.14 -31.14
CA ALA A 161 -21.88 6.28 -32.00
C ALA A 161 -23.12 7.02 -31.48
N GLU A 162 -23.30 8.27 -31.91
CA GLU A 162 -24.47 9.12 -31.55
C GLU A 162 -25.82 8.46 -31.85
N ASN A 163 -25.91 7.61 -32.89
CA ASN A 163 -27.11 6.85 -33.22
C ASN A 163 -27.33 5.59 -32.36
N GLY A 164 -26.50 5.38 -31.32
CA GLY A 164 -26.57 4.25 -30.42
C GLY A 164 -25.90 2.96 -30.90
N ARG A 165 -25.32 2.95 -32.12
CA ARG A 165 -24.60 1.77 -32.62
C ARG A 165 -23.29 1.61 -31.90
N ALA A 166 -23.05 0.44 -31.30
CA ALA A 166 -21.80 0.09 -30.65
C ALA A 166 -20.92 -0.75 -31.56
N THR A 167 -19.62 -0.44 -31.58
CA THR A 167 -18.57 -1.21 -32.25
C THR A 167 -17.55 -1.63 -31.23
N ALA A 168 -17.20 -2.92 -31.16
CA ALA A 168 -16.14 -3.39 -30.28
C ALA A 168 -14.79 -2.91 -30.82
N ILE A 169 -14.03 -2.20 -29.97
CA ILE A 169 -12.69 -1.69 -30.27
C ILE A 169 -11.62 -2.30 -29.36
N GLY A 170 -12.04 -3.19 -28.48
CA GLY A 170 -11.17 -4.01 -27.62
C GLY A 170 -11.95 -5.11 -26.93
N TYR A 171 -11.35 -6.28 -26.83
CA TYR A 171 -11.83 -7.42 -26.06
C TYR A 171 -10.67 -8.21 -25.52
N GLN A 172 -10.71 -8.54 -24.24
CA GLN A 172 -9.70 -9.37 -23.59
C GLN A 172 -10.35 -10.28 -22.58
N ARG A 173 -9.98 -11.56 -22.59
CA ARG A 173 -10.30 -12.52 -21.53
C ARG A 173 -9.04 -13.19 -21.08
N LEU A 174 -8.77 -13.19 -19.75
CA LEU A 174 -7.57 -13.74 -19.17
C LEU A 174 -7.79 -14.07 -17.68
N SER A 175 -6.88 -14.83 -17.09
CA SER A 175 -6.77 -14.92 -15.64
C SER A 175 -6.00 -13.72 -15.11
N LEU A 176 -6.64 -12.92 -14.26
CA LEU A 176 -6.01 -11.79 -13.57
C LEU A 176 -5.61 -12.23 -12.16
N ASN A 177 -4.33 -12.53 -11.98
CA ASN A 177 -3.82 -13.11 -10.73
C ASN A 177 -4.07 -12.20 -9.51
N ALA A 178 -4.17 -12.83 -8.36
CA ALA A 178 -4.28 -12.17 -7.06
C ALA A 178 -3.19 -11.12 -6.85
N GLY A 179 -3.57 -9.95 -6.37
CA GLY A 179 -2.64 -8.88 -6.01
C GLY A 179 -1.93 -8.18 -7.18
N VAL A 180 -2.36 -8.40 -8.42
CA VAL A 180 -1.85 -7.63 -9.57
C VAL A 180 -2.20 -6.15 -9.38
N GLU A 181 -1.20 -5.30 -9.30
CA GLU A 181 -1.37 -3.87 -9.06
C GLU A 181 -1.56 -3.06 -10.34
N SER A 182 -1.04 -3.53 -11.49
CA SER A 182 -1.08 -2.77 -12.73
C SER A 182 -0.91 -3.69 -13.94
N LEU A 183 -2.02 -4.04 -14.59
CA LEU A 183 -2.02 -4.71 -15.89
C LEU A 183 -2.51 -3.72 -16.94
N GLU A 184 -1.63 -3.36 -17.86
CA GLU A 184 -1.96 -2.47 -18.97
C GLU A 184 -2.61 -3.25 -20.11
N ILE A 185 -3.76 -2.78 -20.58
CA ILE A 185 -4.50 -3.37 -21.70
C ILE A 185 -4.74 -2.29 -22.75
N PRO A 186 -4.01 -2.32 -23.89
CA PRO A 186 -4.26 -1.44 -25.02
C PRO A 186 -5.50 -1.87 -25.77
N PHE A 187 -6.16 -0.90 -26.37
CA PHE A 187 -7.30 -1.11 -27.28
C PHE A 187 -7.26 -0.08 -28.40
N GLY A 188 -7.94 -0.39 -29.49
CA GLY A 188 -8.14 0.56 -30.56
C GLY A 188 -8.58 -0.09 -31.87
N GLU A 189 -9.35 0.65 -32.66
CA GLU A 189 -9.90 0.19 -33.93
C GLU A 189 -10.17 1.36 -34.88
N THR A 190 -10.15 1.08 -36.16
CA THR A 190 -10.52 2.01 -37.21
C THR A 190 -12.04 2.10 -37.28
N LEU A 191 -12.57 3.32 -37.29
CA LEU A 191 -14.00 3.58 -37.23
C LEU A 191 -14.44 4.50 -38.38
N PRO A 192 -15.69 4.38 -38.85
CA PRO A 192 -16.30 5.34 -39.77
C PRO A 192 -16.28 6.76 -39.19
N ARG A 193 -16.38 7.77 -40.07
CA ARG A 193 -16.55 9.16 -39.65
C ARG A 193 -17.76 9.33 -38.73
N GLY A 194 -17.57 10.03 -37.61
CA GLY A 194 -18.65 10.28 -36.62
C GLY A 194 -18.14 10.64 -35.25
N GLY A 195 -19.08 10.97 -34.36
CA GLY A 195 -18.83 11.15 -32.94
C GLY A 195 -19.01 9.83 -32.20
N TYR A 196 -18.09 9.54 -31.26
CA TYR A 196 -18.09 8.30 -30.49
C TYR A 196 -17.80 8.55 -29.02
N THR A 197 -18.55 7.91 -28.16
CA THR A 197 -18.23 7.77 -26.75
C THR A 197 -17.59 6.39 -26.54
N VAL A 198 -16.45 6.32 -25.89
CA VAL A 198 -15.80 5.03 -25.55
C VAL A 198 -16.25 4.57 -24.18
N HIS A 199 -16.80 3.37 -24.14
CA HIS A 199 -17.21 2.66 -22.94
C HIS A 199 -16.29 1.46 -22.71
N VAL A 200 -15.82 1.31 -21.48
CA VAL A 200 -15.04 0.15 -21.04
C VAL A 200 -15.81 -0.55 -19.93
N ASP A 201 -16.05 -1.83 -20.10
CA ASP A 201 -16.72 -2.68 -19.11
C ASP A 201 -15.76 -3.80 -18.72
N ALA A 202 -15.41 -3.88 -17.43
CA ALA A 202 -14.55 -4.90 -16.86
C ALA A 202 -15.34 -5.73 -15.86
N VAL A 203 -15.33 -7.05 -16.05
CA VAL A 203 -15.98 -8.03 -15.19
C VAL A 203 -14.92 -9.02 -14.72
N ALA A 204 -14.91 -9.28 -13.42
CA ALA A 204 -14.03 -10.25 -12.78
C ALA A 204 -14.88 -11.22 -11.95
N GLU A 205 -14.69 -12.50 -12.16
CA GLU A 205 -15.44 -13.57 -11.50
C GLU A 205 -14.51 -14.43 -10.66
N VAL A 206 -14.96 -14.83 -9.47
CA VAL A 206 -14.34 -15.86 -8.62
C VAL A 206 -15.35 -16.98 -8.46
N PRO A 207 -15.35 -17.97 -9.36
CA PRO A 207 -16.39 -19.01 -9.39
C PRO A 207 -16.54 -19.77 -8.08
N GLU A 208 -15.41 -20.09 -7.41
CA GLU A 208 -15.42 -20.86 -6.14
C GLU A 208 -16.10 -20.10 -4.98
N LYS A 209 -16.20 -18.76 -5.09
CA LYS A 209 -16.82 -17.88 -4.09
C LYS A 209 -18.14 -17.28 -4.54
N GLU A 210 -18.60 -17.62 -5.74
CA GLU A 210 -19.79 -17.02 -6.38
C GLU A 210 -19.74 -15.48 -6.37
N ALA A 211 -18.51 -14.90 -6.46
CA ALA A 211 -18.32 -13.46 -6.41
C ALA A 211 -18.07 -12.87 -7.79
N ILE A 212 -18.73 -11.75 -8.08
CA ILE A 212 -18.58 -11.01 -9.33
C ILE A 212 -18.28 -9.55 -9.00
N TYR A 213 -17.23 -9.04 -9.58
CA TYR A 213 -16.83 -7.63 -9.50
C TYR A 213 -16.97 -7.00 -10.87
N ARG A 214 -17.51 -5.80 -10.92
CA ARG A 214 -17.72 -5.06 -12.17
C ARG A 214 -17.34 -3.60 -12.00
N VAL A 215 -16.57 -3.08 -12.96
CA VAL A 215 -16.16 -1.68 -13.02
C VAL A 215 -16.32 -1.17 -14.45
N ARG A 216 -16.72 0.09 -14.59
CA ARG A 216 -16.93 0.74 -15.88
C ARG A 216 -16.18 2.05 -15.96
N LEU A 217 -15.68 2.36 -17.15
CA LEU A 217 -15.21 3.69 -17.55
C LEU A 217 -15.96 4.16 -18.77
N GLN A 218 -16.06 5.47 -18.91
CA GLN A 218 -16.63 6.13 -20.09
C GLN A 218 -15.87 7.43 -20.35
N THR A 219 -15.65 7.76 -21.62
CA THR A 219 -15.11 9.07 -21.98
C THR A 219 -16.10 10.17 -21.61
N LYS A 220 -15.59 11.29 -21.11
CA LYS A 220 -16.42 12.44 -20.71
C LYS A 220 -16.92 13.26 -21.89
N GLN A 221 -16.24 13.16 -23.03
CA GLN A 221 -16.51 13.90 -24.26
C GLN A 221 -16.53 12.95 -25.43
N ASP A 222 -17.29 13.30 -26.47
CA ASP A 222 -17.31 12.56 -27.71
C ASP A 222 -16.02 12.75 -28.49
N LEU A 223 -15.53 11.66 -29.05
CA LEU A 223 -14.33 11.60 -29.87
C LEU A 223 -14.75 11.72 -31.33
N GLN A 224 -14.33 12.77 -32.02
CA GLN A 224 -14.72 13.02 -33.43
C GLN A 224 -13.72 12.35 -34.38
N VAL A 225 -14.16 11.27 -35.01
CA VAL A 225 -13.44 10.58 -36.08
C VAL A 225 -13.69 11.31 -37.41
N SER A 226 -12.60 11.80 -37.99
CA SER A 226 -12.61 12.42 -39.31
C SER A 226 -11.83 11.54 -40.30
N VAL A 227 -12.36 11.34 -41.50
CA VAL A 227 -11.54 10.77 -42.58
C VAL A 227 -10.59 11.88 -43.01
N GLY A 228 -9.26 11.63 -42.87
CA GLY A 228 -8.26 12.55 -43.40
C GLY A 228 -8.46 12.75 -44.93
N PRO A 229 -7.94 13.88 -45.44
CA PRO A 229 -8.00 14.14 -46.85
C PRO A 229 -7.23 13.10 -47.67
#